data_fc097dd8e6b9d2769b0afe6084f7671e
#
_entry.id   fc097dd8e6b9d2769b0afe6084f7671e
#
_cell.length_a   1.000
_cell.length_b   1.000
_cell.length_c   1.000
_cell.angle_alpha   90.00
_cell.angle_beta   90.00
_cell.angle_gamma   90.00
#
_symmetry.space_group_name_H-M   'P 1'
#
loop_
_entity.id
_entity.type
_entity.pdbx_description
1 polymer ?
#
loop_
_entity_poly.entity_id
_entity_poly.type
_entity_poly.pdbx_seq_one_letter_code
_entity_poly.pdbx_strand_id
1 'polypeptide(L)'
;MTAPFTFVAALANETATAHLMADLALLIGPGDVITLSGDLGAGKTAAARALIRYLAGDDTLEIPSPTFTLVQAYDLPPFPLVHADLYRINDPAELEEIGLSPLPEATVALIEWPERAPAALPQDRIDIALSHRPALGSTARAAEITGHGNAAAIVARLKALRQFLDGAGFSEAKRQRMAGDASTRSYARLIRDDGVFILMNSPQRPDGPAIYHGKSYSAAVHLAEDVKPFVAM
;
A
#
# COMPACT_ATOMS: atom_id res chain seq x y z
N MET A 1 -4.57 -19.98 11.12
CA MET A 1 -3.64 -18.92 10.62
C MET A 1 -3.57 -19.05 9.11
N THR A 2 -3.83 -17.99 8.38
CA THR A 2 -3.73 -17.97 6.92
C THR A 2 -2.25 -18.07 6.53
N ALA A 3 -1.90 -18.92 5.56
CA ALA A 3 -0.54 -19.04 5.06
C ALA A 3 -0.10 -17.71 4.41
N PRO A 4 1.18 -17.31 4.56
CA PRO A 4 1.70 -16.12 3.89
C PRO A 4 1.55 -16.24 2.37
N PHE A 5 1.33 -15.11 1.73
CA PHE A 5 1.30 -15.02 0.27
C PHE A 5 2.42 -14.11 -0.22
N THR A 6 3.24 -14.61 -1.13
CA THR A 6 4.43 -13.89 -1.62
C THR A 6 4.44 -13.82 -3.15
N PHE A 7 4.90 -12.69 -3.69
CA PHE A 7 5.30 -12.57 -5.09
C PHE A 7 6.46 -11.58 -5.25
N VAL A 8 7.14 -11.66 -6.39
CA VAL A 8 8.26 -10.77 -6.73
C VAL A 8 7.84 -9.85 -7.88
N ALA A 9 8.10 -8.56 -7.71
CA ALA A 9 7.95 -7.54 -8.73
C ALA A 9 9.33 -7.05 -9.22
N ALA A 10 9.54 -7.04 -10.53
CA ALA A 10 10.69 -6.37 -11.12
C ALA A 10 10.41 -4.85 -11.21
N LEU A 11 11.37 -4.04 -10.78
CA LEU A 11 11.28 -2.58 -10.77
C LEU A 11 12.46 -2.05 -11.60
N ALA A 12 12.19 -1.68 -12.84
CA ALA A 12 13.24 -1.25 -13.76
C ALA A 12 13.90 0.08 -13.34
N ASN A 13 13.16 0.92 -12.63
CA ASN A 13 13.57 2.26 -12.21
C ASN A 13 12.68 2.77 -11.05
N GLU A 14 12.91 4.02 -10.62
CA GLU A 14 12.12 4.66 -9.56
C GLU A 14 10.64 4.84 -9.94
N THR A 15 10.32 5.08 -11.22
CA THR A 15 8.94 5.16 -11.69
C THR A 15 8.20 3.85 -11.49
N ALA A 16 8.84 2.71 -11.78
CA ALA A 16 8.27 1.40 -11.54
C ALA A 16 8.04 1.13 -10.03
N THR A 17 8.94 1.66 -9.17
CA THR A 17 8.74 1.64 -7.71
C THR A 17 7.53 2.51 -7.32
N ALA A 18 7.41 3.71 -7.88
CA ALA A 18 6.28 4.60 -7.62
C ALA A 18 4.95 3.98 -8.06
N HIS A 19 4.92 3.29 -9.21
CA HIS A 19 3.75 2.56 -9.68
C HIS A 19 3.36 1.41 -8.73
N LEU A 20 4.32 0.62 -8.25
CA LEU A 20 4.05 -0.43 -7.26
C LEU A 20 3.44 0.15 -5.99
N MET A 21 4.00 1.25 -5.48
CA MET A 21 3.52 1.87 -4.24
C MET A 21 2.15 2.55 -4.42
N ALA A 22 1.86 3.11 -5.59
CA ALA A 22 0.54 3.64 -5.94
C ALA A 22 -0.52 2.53 -6.06
N ASP A 23 -0.16 1.39 -6.67
CA ASP A 23 -1.04 0.22 -6.78
C ASP A 23 -1.35 -0.37 -5.39
N LEU A 24 -0.35 -0.41 -4.48
CA LEU A 24 -0.52 -0.82 -3.08
C LEU A 24 -1.42 0.15 -2.32
N ALA A 25 -1.24 1.46 -2.51
CA ALA A 25 -2.03 2.50 -1.85
C ALA A 25 -3.55 2.42 -2.11
N LEU A 26 -3.97 1.79 -3.22
CA LEU A 26 -5.38 1.54 -3.52
C LEU A 26 -6.00 0.43 -2.67
N LEU A 27 -5.18 -0.37 -1.98
CA LEU A 27 -5.58 -1.61 -1.33
C LEU A 27 -5.46 -1.57 0.18
N ILE A 28 -4.60 -0.69 0.71
CA ILE A 28 -4.35 -0.52 2.14
C ILE A 28 -5.32 0.46 2.79
N GLY A 29 -5.46 0.36 4.09
CA GLY A 29 -6.30 1.22 4.92
C GLY A 29 -5.82 1.32 6.38
N PRO A 30 -6.57 2.04 7.22
CA PRO A 30 -6.24 2.18 8.64
C PRO A 30 -6.01 0.83 9.33
N GLY A 31 -4.94 0.75 10.12
CA GLY A 31 -4.51 -0.45 10.82
C GLY A 31 -3.51 -1.32 10.04
N ASP A 32 -3.31 -1.07 8.74
CA ASP A 32 -2.31 -1.82 7.99
C ASP A 32 -0.89 -1.40 8.34
N VAL A 33 -0.01 -2.39 8.41
CA VAL A 33 1.42 -2.23 8.67
C VAL A 33 2.22 -2.68 7.45
N ILE A 34 3.06 -1.78 6.93
CA ILE A 34 3.95 -2.05 5.80
C ILE A 34 5.39 -1.92 6.28
N THR A 35 6.19 -2.92 6.04
CA THR A 35 7.63 -2.88 6.35
C THR A 35 8.45 -2.81 5.07
N LEU A 36 9.56 -2.07 5.13
CA LEU A 36 10.50 -1.89 4.03
C LEU A 36 11.89 -2.36 4.50
N SER A 37 12.34 -3.49 3.97
CA SER A 37 13.67 -4.05 4.26
C SER A 37 14.57 -4.03 3.02
N GLY A 38 15.85 -4.29 3.23
CA GLY A 38 16.89 -4.34 2.19
C GLY A 38 18.11 -3.48 2.55
N ASP A 39 19.19 -3.67 1.82
CA ASP A 39 20.48 -3.02 2.05
C ASP A 39 20.40 -1.49 2.04
N LEU A 40 21.46 -0.84 2.52
CA LEU A 40 21.60 0.61 2.39
C LEU A 40 21.59 1.01 0.90
N GLY A 41 20.76 1.99 0.54
CA GLY A 41 20.57 2.40 -0.86
C GLY A 41 19.65 1.49 -1.69
N ALA A 42 19.04 0.45 -1.12
CA ALA A 42 18.11 -0.42 -1.83
C ALA A 42 16.84 0.29 -2.33
N GLY A 43 16.51 1.47 -1.78
CA GLY A 43 15.37 2.27 -2.21
C GLY A 43 14.19 2.29 -1.23
N LYS A 44 14.39 1.89 0.03
CA LYS A 44 13.33 1.89 1.06
C LYS A 44 12.66 3.26 1.20
N THR A 45 13.46 4.30 1.45
CA THR A 45 12.94 5.66 1.58
C THR A 45 12.33 6.20 0.28
N ALA A 46 12.82 5.78 -0.89
CA ALA A 46 12.20 6.13 -2.18
C ALA A 46 10.81 5.49 -2.32
N ALA A 47 10.65 4.23 -1.91
CA ALA A 47 9.36 3.56 -1.87
C ALA A 47 8.41 4.23 -0.86
N ALA A 48 8.91 4.57 0.35
CA ALA A 48 8.14 5.29 1.36
C ALA A 48 7.63 6.64 0.82
N ARG A 49 8.51 7.44 0.21
CA ARG A 49 8.13 8.72 -0.42
C ARG A 49 7.08 8.55 -1.50
N ALA A 50 7.23 7.54 -2.35
CA ALA A 50 6.28 7.27 -3.43
C ALA A 50 4.88 6.95 -2.88
N LEU A 51 4.78 6.13 -1.83
CA LEU A 51 3.52 5.81 -1.16
C LEU A 51 2.88 7.06 -0.56
N ILE A 52 3.63 7.83 0.22
CA ILE A 52 3.12 9.00 0.93
C ILE A 52 2.67 10.08 -0.06
N ARG A 53 3.47 10.37 -1.11
CA ARG A 53 3.11 11.33 -2.17
C ARG A 53 1.84 10.93 -2.89
N TYR A 54 1.71 9.66 -3.24
CA TYR A 54 0.49 9.17 -3.88
C TYR A 54 -0.73 9.34 -2.97
N LEU A 55 -0.64 8.99 -1.69
CA LEU A 55 -1.72 9.16 -0.70
C LEU A 55 -2.06 10.63 -0.45
N ALA A 56 -1.06 11.51 -0.44
CA ALA A 56 -1.24 12.95 -0.35
C ALA A 56 -1.91 13.55 -1.60
N GLY A 57 -1.76 12.89 -2.75
CA GLY A 57 -2.17 13.44 -4.05
C GLY A 57 -1.24 14.58 -4.53
N ASP A 58 -0.03 14.66 -3.99
CA ASP A 58 0.98 15.69 -4.27
C ASP A 58 2.35 15.06 -4.54
N ASP A 59 2.74 15.04 -5.80
CA ASP A 59 4.02 14.50 -6.26
C ASP A 59 5.22 15.36 -5.79
N THR A 60 4.97 16.61 -5.37
CA THR A 60 6.00 17.58 -4.97
C THR A 60 6.24 17.64 -3.47
N LEU A 61 5.39 16.98 -2.68
CA LEU A 61 5.47 16.96 -1.23
C LEU A 61 6.87 16.53 -0.77
N GLU A 62 7.53 17.36 0.04
CA GLU A 62 8.81 17.03 0.63
C GLU A 62 8.63 16.02 1.76
N ILE A 63 9.29 14.87 1.64
CA ILE A 63 9.23 13.79 2.62
C ILE A 63 10.66 13.45 3.03
N PRO A 64 11.13 13.99 4.16
CA PRO A 64 12.43 13.65 4.71
C PRO A 64 12.48 12.19 5.13
N SER A 65 13.67 11.58 5.13
CA SER A 65 13.88 10.30 5.81
C SER A 65 13.85 10.55 7.31
N PRO A 66 13.05 9.77 8.08
CA PRO A 66 12.99 9.93 9.53
C PRO A 66 14.19 9.30 10.26
N THR A 67 15.33 9.10 9.60
CA THR A 67 16.54 8.48 10.19
C THR A 67 17.02 9.20 11.47
N PHE A 68 16.76 10.52 11.60
CA PHE A 68 17.12 11.29 12.80
C PHE A 68 15.95 11.50 13.75
N THR A 69 14.75 11.71 13.24
CA THR A 69 13.55 11.93 14.03
C THR A 69 12.90 10.62 14.47
N LEU A 70 13.33 9.50 13.91
CA LEU A 70 12.83 8.12 14.05
C LEU A 70 11.41 7.93 13.55
N VAL A 71 10.53 8.90 13.76
CA VAL A 71 9.11 8.84 13.38
C VAL A 71 8.66 10.19 12.81
N GLN A 72 7.87 10.13 11.75
CA GLN A 72 7.18 11.26 11.16
C GLN A 72 5.72 10.90 10.89
N ALA A 73 4.80 11.68 11.43
CA ALA A 73 3.36 11.52 11.18
C ALA A 73 2.91 12.41 10.02
N TYR A 74 1.98 11.90 9.23
CA TYR A 74 1.33 12.59 8.11
C TYR A 74 -0.19 12.47 8.26
N ASP A 75 -0.87 13.60 8.27
CA ASP A 75 -2.33 13.65 8.18
C ASP A 75 -2.72 13.71 6.70
N LEU A 76 -3.03 12.55 6.13
CA LEU A 76 -3.30 12.42 4.70
C LEU A 76 -4.81 12.30 4.45
N PRO A 77 -5.31 12.75 3.28
CA PRO A 77 -6.75 12.77 2.99
C PRO A 77 -7.49 11.44 3.18
N PRO A 78 -6.89 10.24 2.86
CA PRO A 78 -7.62 9.00 3.05
C PRO A 78 -7.57 8.48 4.49
N PHE A 79 -6.42 8.64 5.16
CA PHE A 79 -6.16 8.19 6.54
C PHE A 79 -4.80 8.72 7.03
N PRO A 80 -4.60 8.84 8.35
CA PRO A 80 -3.29 9.18 8.90
C PRO A 80 -2.25 8.09 8.60
N LEU A 81 -0.99 8.50 8.42
CA LEU A 81 0.13 7.60 8.20
C LEU A 81 1.30 7.97 9.11
N VAL A 82 1.92 6.97 9.70
CA VAL A 82 3.19 7.11 10.44
C VAL A 82 4.29 6.47 9.63
N HIS A 83 5.36 7.23 9.34
CA HIS A 83 6.58 6.76 8.70
C HIS A 83 7.68 6.68 9.74
N ALA A 84 8.24 5.52 9.95
CA ALA A 84 9.30 5.24 10.90
C ALA A 84 10.55 4.66 10.22
N ASP A 85 11.73 5.00 10.75
CA ASP A 85 13.02 4.43 10.35
C ASP A 85 13.72 3.89 11.60
N LEU A 86 13.79 2.56 11.68
CA LEU A 86 14.35 1.87 12.85
C LEU A 86 15.86 1.63 12.76
N TYR A 87 16.55 2.17 11.74
CA TYR A 87 17.99 1.94 11.54
C TYR A 87 18.84 2.17 12.79
N ARG A 88 18.46 3.16 13.60
CA ARG A 88 19.19 3.58 14.82
C ARG A 88 18.66 2.97 16.10
N ILE A 89 17.57 2.24 16.04
CA ILE A 89 16.98 1.54 17.19
C ILE A 89 17.90 0.37 17.56
N ASN A 90 18.27 0.31 18.81
CA ASN A 90 19.11 -0.76 19.36
C ASN A 90 18.36 -1.62 20.37
N ASP A 91 17.35 -1.05 21.04
CA ASP A 91 16.50 -1.73 22.01
C ASP A 91 15.03 -1.65 21.59
N PRO A 92 14.31 -2.77 21.46
CA PRO A 92 12.88 -2.77 21.19
C PRO A 92 12.03 -1.93 22.16
N ALA A 93 12.50 -1.69 23.39
CA ALA A 93 11.81 -0.83 24.36
C ALA A 93 11.73 0.64 23.87
N GLU A 94 12.67 1.11 23.05
CA GLU A 94 12.65 2.44 22.46
C GLU A 94 11.39 2.67 21.57
N LEU A 95 10.75 1.59 21.07
CA LEU A 95 9.52 1.71 20.25
C LEU A 95 8.33 2.25 21.04
N GLU A 96 8.24 1.99 22.33
CA GLU A 96 7.21 2.56 23.20
C GLU A 96 7.40 4.09 23.34
N GLU A 97 8.65 4.52 23.51
CA GLU A 97 9.00 5.94 23.66
C GLU A 97 8.66 6.76 22.42
N ILE A 98 8.80 6.18 21.21
CA ILE A 98 8.48 6.83 19.95
C ILE A 98 7.06 6.60 19.46
N GLY A 99 6.21 5.95 20.27
CA GLY A 99 4.78 5.75 19.99
C GLY A 99 4.47 4.71 18.90
N LEU A 100 5.39 3.76 18.68
CA LEU A 100 5.20 2.64 17.74
C LEU A 100 4.81 1.32 18.43
N SER A 101 4.71 1.30 19.73
CA SER A 101 4.26 0.14 20.50
C SER A 101 3.36 0.61 21.65
N PRO A 102 2.03 0.35 21.61
CA PRO A 102 1.28 -0.24 20.47
C PRO A 102 1.19 0.69 19.26
N LEU A 103 1.06 0.09 18.07
CA LEU A 103 0.81 0.87 16.85
C LEU A 103 -0.59 1.51 16.89
N PRO A 104 -0.75 2.74 16.40
CA PRO A 104 -2.04 3.41 16.37
C PRO A 104 -3.05 2.70 15.44
N GLU A 105 -4.17 2.22 15.96
CA GLU A 105 -5.15 1.39 15.23
C GLU A 105 -5.79 2.08 14.00
N ALA A 106 -5.98 3.40 14.07
CA ALA A 106 -6.60 4.17 12.98
C ALA A 106 -5.60 4.67 11.94
N THR A 107 -4.35 4.25 11.99
CA THR A 107 -3.23 4.79 11.23
C THR A 107 -2.58 3.69 10.41
N VAL A 108 -2.10 4.00 9.20
CA VAL A 108 -1.19 3.12 8.47
C VAL A 108 0.22 3.32 9.00
N ALA A 109 0.91 2.24 9.35
CA ALA A 109 2.31 2.29 9.74
C ALA A 109 3.21 1.84 8.59
N LEU A 110 4.19 2.68 8.24
CA LEU A 110 5.22 2.42 7.23
C LEU A 110 6.58 2.42 7.92
N ILE A 111 7.24 1.26 7.98
CA ILE A 111 8.40 1.02 8.85
C ILE A 111 9.60 0.59 7.99
N GLU A 112 10.65 1.41 7.94
CA GLU A 112 11.95 1.05 7.37
C GLU A 112 12.81 0.31 8.43
N TRP A 113 13.64 -0.63 7.99
CA TRP A 113 14.54 -1.44 8.83
C TRP A 113 13.81 -2.27 9.90
N PRO A 114 12.78 -3.04 9.52
CA PRO A 114 11.97 -3.82 10.47
C PRO A 114 12.79 -4.87 11.25
N GLU A 115 13.92 -5.32 10.68
CA GLU A 115 14.84 -6.27 11.30
C GLU A 115 15.51 -5.75 12.59
N ARG A 116 15.40 -4.46 12.90
CA ARG A 116 15.90 -3.88 14.14
C ARG A 116 15.01 -4.21 15.35
N ALA A 117 13.72 -4.45 15.10
CA ALA A 117 12.77 -4.76 16.16
C ALA A 117 11.73 -5.83 15.71
N PRO A 118 12.17 -7.02 15.30
CA PRO A 118 11.28 -8.01 14.69
C PRO A 118 10.19 -8.51 15.64
N ALA A 119 10.46 -8.54 16.94
CA ALA A 119 9.50 -8.97 17.95
C ALA A 119 8.33 -8.00 18.20
N ALA A 120 8.50 -6.73 17.81
CA ALA A 120 7.47 -5.70 17.96
C ALA A 120 6.54 -5.58 16.72
N LEU A 121 6.86 -6.27 15.64
CA LEU A 121 6.04 -6.23 14.44
C LEU A 121 4.78 -7.07 14.61
N PRO A 122 3.60 -6.56 14.18
CA PRO A 122 2.37 -7.33 14.24
C PRO A 122 2.41 -8.54 13.31
N GLN A 123 1.59 -9.53 13.63
CA GLN A 123 1.47 -10.72 12.79
C GLN A 123 0.84 -10.38 11.43
N ASP A 124 -0.16 -9.53 11.41
CA ASP A 124 -0.82 -9.05 10.19
C ASP A 124 -0.02 -7.86 9.65
N ARG A 125 0.73 -8.08 8.57
CA ARG A 125 1.55 -7.04 7.94
C ARG A 125 1.93 -7.37 6.51
N ILE A 126 2.38 -6.37 5.78
CA ILE A 126 2.94 -6.47 4.43
C ILE A 126 4.45 -6.20 4.51
N ASP A 127 5.25 -7.20 4.24
CA ASP A 127 6.70 -7.07 4.15
C ASP A 127 7.12 -6.83 2.69
N ILE A 128 7.92 -5.80 2.43
CA ILE A 128 8.49 -5.48 1.12
C ILE A 128 10.02 -5.49 1.26
N ALA A 129 10.65 -6.53 0.73
CA ALA A 129 12.11 -6.65 0.70
C ALA A 129 12.64 -6.15 -0.65
N LEU A 130 13.42 -5.05 -0.61
CA LEU A 130 14.01 -4.43 -1.79
C LEU A 130 15.45 -4.91 -1.99
N SER A 131 15.78 -5.30 -3.22
CA SER A 131 17.13 -5.73 -3.60
C SER A 131 17.58 -5.11 -4.92
N HIS A 132 18.87 -4.80 -5.02
CA HIS A 132 19.48 -4.30 -6.24
C HIS A 132 19.47 -5.36 -7.35
N ARG A 133 19.25 -4.94 -8.59
CA ARG A 133 19.36 -5.78 -9.80
C ARG A 133 20.31 -5.15 -10.82
N PRO A 134 21.61 -5.05 -10.50
CA PRO A 134 22.58 -4.33 -11.31
C PRO A 134 22.71 -4.88 -12.74
N ALA A 135 22.43 -6.17 -12.95
CA ALA A 135 22.41 -6.77 -14.28
C ALA A 135 21.30 -6.20 -15.20
N LEU A 136 20.26 -5.58 -14.64
CA LEU A 136 19.14 -4.97 -15.37
C LEU A 136 19.24 -3.43 -15.44
N GLY A 137 20.27 -2.85 -14.80
CA GLY A 137 20.51 -1.40 -14.76
C GLY A 137 20.83 -0.91 -13.36
N SER A 138 21.52 0.23 -13.24
CA SER A 138 21.94 0.80 -11.95
C SER A 138 20.77 1.18 -11.03
N THR A 139 19.64 1.54 -11.61
CA THR A 139 18.40 1.91 -10.90
C THR A 139 17.43 0.75 -10.73
N ALA A 140 17.70 -0.41 -11.36
CA ALA A 140 16.82 -1.55 -11.30
C ALA A 140 16.83 -2.24 -9.93
N ARG A 141 15.63 -2.61 -9.47
CA ARG A 141 15.39 -3.28 -8.19
C ARG A 141 14.48 -4.49 -8.40
N ALA A 142 14.46 -5.38 -7.42
CA ALA A 142 13.36 -6.30 -7.23
C ALA A 142 12.73 -6.01 -5.87
N ALA A 143 11.41 -6.12 -5.80
CA ALA A 143 10.66 -6.12 -4.57
C ALA A 143 10.06 -7.52 -4.37
N GLU A 144 10.41 -8.19 -3.30
CA GLU A 144 9.70 -9.35 -2.81
C GLU A 144 8.64 -8.86 -1.82
N ILE A 145 7.38 -9.13 -2.11
CA ILE A 145 6.25 -8.64 -1.33
C ILE A 145 5.56 -9.83 -0.69
N THR A 146 5.52 -9.84 0.64
CA THR A 146 4.90 -10.92 1.43
C THR A 146 3.82 -10.36 2.34
N GLY A 147 2.60 -10.89 2.21
CA GLY A 147 1.50 -10.62 3.13
C GLY A 147 1.40 -11.70 4.19
N HIS A 148 1.38 -11.30 5.44
CA HIS A 148 1.22 -12.19 6.59
C HIS A 148 -0.17 -12.04 7.18
N GLY A 149 -0.74 -13.14 7.68
CA GLY A 149 -2.07 -13.16 8.29
C GLY A 149 -3.15 -12.61 7.36
N ASN A 150 -3.92 -11.63 7.80
CA ASN A 150 -4.97 -11.00 6.99
C ASN A 150 -4.41 -10.20 5.80
N ALA A 151 -3.19 -9.68 5.89
CA ALA A 151 -2.53 -8.96 4.81
C ALA A 151 -2.17 -9.83 3.60
N ALA A 152 -2.19 -11.17 3.75
CA ALA A 152 -2.02 -12.09 2.62
C ALA A 152 -3.04 -11.86 1.49
N ALA A 153 -4.28 -11.53 1.84
CA ALA A 153 -5.32 -11.21 0.86
C ALA A 153 -5.04 -9.89 0.11
N ILE A 154 -4.50 -8.88 0.82
CA ILE A 154 -4.10 -7.60 0.21
C ILE A 154 -2.99 -7.83 -0.82
N VAL A 155 -1.96 -8.59 -0.46
CA VAL A 155 -0.82 -8.88 -1.35
C VAL A 155 -1.23 -9.75 -2.55
N ALA A 156 -2.13 -10.72 -2.37
CA ALA A 156 -2.70 -11.49 -3.47
C ALA A 156 -3.47 -10.58 -4.45
N ARG A 157 -4.25 -9.63 -3.91
CA ARG A 157 -4.99 -8.65 -4.71
C ARG A 157 -4.05 -7.68 -5.42
N LEU A 158 -2.97 -7.23 -4.78
CA LEU A 158 -1.95 -6.40 -5.42
C LEU A 158 -1.34 -7.11 -6.64
N LYS A 159 -0.98 -8.38 -6.51
CA LYS A 159 -0.48 -9.17 -7.64
C LYS A 159 -1.50 -9.23 -8.78
N ALA A 160 -2.76 -9.52 -8.47
CA ALA A 160 -3.84 -9.61 -9.46
C ALA A 160 -4.09 -8.25 -10.16
N LEU A 161 -4.08 -7.14 -9.39
CA LEU A 161 -4.21 -5.79 -9.94
C LEU A 161 -3.09 -5.47 -10.93
N ARG A 162 -1.84 -5.76 -10.57
CA ARG A 162 -0.69 -5.53 -11.45
C ARG A 162 -0.76 -6.38 -12.72
N GLN A 163 -1.12 -7.65 -12.60
CA GLN A 163 -1.32 -8.52 -13.77
C GLN A 163 -2.44 -8.00 -14.69
N PHE A 164 -3.51 -7.48 -14.11
CA PHE A 164 -4.59 -6.84 -14.89
C PHE A 164 -4.09 -5.60 -15.63
N LEU A 165 -3.36 -4.71 -14.94
CA LEU A 165 -2.80 -3.49 -15.54
C LEU A 165 -1.79 -3.81 -16.66
N ASP A 166 -0.94 -4.81 -16.45
CA ASP A 166 0.03 -5.27 -17.45
C ASP A 166 -0.70 -5.85 -18.69
N GLY A 167 -1.67 -6.73 -18.46
CA GLY A 167 -2.45 -7.35 -19.53
C GLY A 167 -3.31 -6.37 -20.33
N ALA A 168 -3.75 -5.28 -19.70
CA ALA A 168 -4.52 -4.20 -20.31
C ALA A 168 -3.64 -3.07 -20.93
N GLY A 169 -2.31 -3.19 -20.85
CA GLY A 169 -1.36 -2.21 -21.41
C GLY A 169 -1.22 -0.92 -20.59
N PHE A 170 -1.46 -1.00 -19.28
CA PHE A 170 -1.35 0.14 -18.35
C PHE A 170 -0.16 0.05 -17.39
N SER A 171 0.80 -0.85 -17.60
CA SER A 171 1.98 -0.99 -16.74
C SER A 171 2.72 0.34 -16.54
N GLU A 172 2.91 1.10 -17.61
CA GLU A 172 3.65 2.36 -17.63
C GLU A 172 2.78 3.62 -17.46
N ALA A 173 1.45 3.46 -17.36
CA ALA A 173 0.56 4.60 -17.13
C ALA A 173 0.87 5.29 -15.80
N LYS A 174 0.92 6.62 -15.77
CA LYS A 174 1.02 7.37 -14.51
C LYS A 174 -0.25 7.15 -13.70
N ARG A 175 -0.08 6.78 -12.42
CA ARG A 175 -1.19 6.64 -11.45
C ARG A 175 -1.40 7.98 -10.76
N GLN A 176 -2.61 8.48 -10.78
CA GLN A 176 -3.01 9.66 -10.02
C GLN A 176 -4.19 9.32 -9.13
N ARG A 177 -4.06 9.60 -7.83
CA ARG A 177 -5.12 9.36 -6.86
C ARG A 177 -6.36 10.21 -7.19
N MET A 178 -7.52 9.62 -7.01
CA MET A 178 -8.80 10.35 -6.99
C MET A 178 -9.33 10.41 -5.56
N ALA A 179 -10.00 11.51 -5.22
CA ALA A 179 -10.72 11.58 -3.97
C ALA A 179 -11.74 10.43 -3.91
N GLY A 180 -11.82 9.77 -2.78
CA GLY A 180 -12.83 8.74 -2.53
C GLY A 180 -14.20 9.39 -2.37
N ASP A 181 -15.25 8.61 -2.64
CA ASP A 181 -16.60 8.89 -2.24
C ASP A 181 -16.95 8.11 -0.94
N ALA A 182 -18.19 8.22 -0.50
CA ALA A 182 -18.67 7.48 0.68
C ALA A 182 -18.79 5.95 0.45
N SER A 183 -18.40 5.45 -0.73
CA SER A 183 -18.46 4.02 -1.06
C SER A 183 -17.20 3.27 -0.59
N THR A 184 -17.27 1.96 -0.65
CA THR A 184 -16.12 1.08 -0.36
C THR A 184 -15.14 0.96 -1.52
N ARG A 185 -15.36 1.72 -2.60
CA ARG A 185 -14.56 1.72 -3.81
C ARG A 185 -13.42 2.73 -3.73
N SER A 186 -12.31 2.41 -4.35
CA SER A 186 -11.23 3.36 -4.58
C SER A 186 -10.98 3.54 -6.07
N TYR A 187 -10.58 4.75 -6.45
CA TYR A 187 -10.39 5.12 -7.84
C TYR A 187 -9.01 5.75 -8.06
N ALA A 188 -8.46 5.49 -9.24
CA ALA A 188 -7.27 6.17 -9.72
C ALA A 188 -7.44 6.57 -11.19
N ARG A 189 -6.85 7.69 -11.59
CA ARG A 189 -6.64 7.97 -13.00
C ARG A 189 -5.38 7.26 -13.47
N LEU A 190 -5.49 6.59 -14.60
CA LEU A 190 -4.36 6.03 -15.36
C LEU A 190 -4.14 6.96 -16.55
N ILE A 191 -3.00 7.66 -16.57
CA ILE A 191 -2.69 8.68 -17.55
C ILE A 191 -1.64 8.11 -18.50
N ARG A 192 -1.96 8.08 -19.78
CA ARG A 192 -1.08 7.73 -20.89
C ARG A 192 -1.12 8.82 -21.95
N ASP A 193 -0.23 8.74 -22.94
CA ASP A 193 -0.18 9.70 -24.05
C ASP A 193 -1.47 9.73 -24.90
N ASP A 194 -2.17 8.59 -24.97
CA ASP A 194 -3.42 8.41 -25.73
C ASP A 194 -4.70 8.74 -24.94
N GLY A 195 -4.59 9.09 -23.65
CA GLY A 195 -5.74 9.50 -22.86
C GLY A 195 -5.66 9.24 -21.36
N VAL A 196 -6.76 9.58 -20.70
CA VAL A 196 -6.95 9.39 -19.26
C VAL A 196 -8.05 8.34 -19.05
N PHE A 197 -7.74 7.31 -18.30
CA PHE A 197 -8.61 6.18 -18.00
C PHE A 197 -8.88 6.12 -16.50
N ILE A 198 -9.98 5.51 -16.10
CA ILE A 198 -10.34 5.33 -14.69
C ILE A 198 -10.15 3.88 -14.30
N LEU A 199 -9.28 3.66 -13.34
CA LEU A 199 -9.19 2.39 -12.62
C LEU A 199 -10.14 2.44 -11.43
N MET A 200 -11.08 1.49 -11.37
CA MET A 200 -11.96 1.29 -10.23
C MET A 200 -11.55 0.02 -9.48
N ASN A 201 -11.18 0.15 -8.23
CA ASN A 201 -10.99 -0.96 -7.32
C ASN A 201 -12.26 -1.14 -6.50
N SER A 202 -12.98 -2.24 -6.72
CA SER A 202 -14.22 -2.58 -6.03
C SER A 202 -14.02 -3.92 -5.29
N PRO A 203 -13.54 -3.90 -4.03
CA PRO A 203 -13.38 -5.11 -3.27
C PRO A 203 -14.76 -5.71 -2.96
N GLN A 204 -14.90 -7.03 -3.17
CA GLN A 204 -16.08 -7.72 -2.69
C GLN A 204 -16.00 -7.75 -1.16
N ARG A 205 -16.94 -7.12 -0.50
CA ARG A 205 -17.08 -7.18 0.96
C ARG A 205 -18.31 -8.02 1.28
N PRO A 206 -18.26 -8.82 2.36
CA PRO A 206 -19.46 -9.47 2.87
C PRO A 206 -20.49 -8.39 3.22
N ASP A 207 -21.72 -8.64 2.87
CA ASP A 207 -22.83 -7.83 3.35
C ASP A 207 -22.81 -7.77 4.88
N GLY A 208 -23.03 -6.58 5.42
CA GLY A 208 -23.24 -6.40 6.85
C GLY A 208 -24.45 -7.21 7.35
N PRO A 209 -24.68 -7.25 8.67
CA PRO A 209 -25.84 -7.95 9.22
C PRO A 209 -27.13 -7.42 8.60
N ALA A 210 -28.13 -8.31 8.51
CA ALA A 210 -29.45 -7.93 8.07
C ALA A 210 -30.07 -6.89 9.00
N ILE A 211 -30.35 -5.68 8.50
CA ILE A 211 -30.87 -4.57 9.29
C ILE A 211 -32.32 -4.22 8.97
N TYR A 212 -32.83 -4.60 7.78
CA TYR A 212 -34.19 -4.30 7.38
C TYR A 212 -34.82 -5.46 6.60
N HIS A 213 -35.91 -6.03 7.14
CA HIS A 213 -36.63 -7.16 6.55
C HIS A 213 -35.74 -8.32 6.06
N GLY A 214 -34.69 -8.67 6.83
CA GLY A 214 -33.75 -9.75 6.48
C GLY A 214 -32.77 -9.39 5.37
N LYS A 215 -32.71 -8.13 4.95
CA LYS A 215 -31.74 -7.63 3.96
C LYS A 215 -30.64 -6.82 4.63
N SER A 216 -29.41 -6.91 4.08
CA SER A 216 -28.31 -6.01 4.44
C SER A 216 -28.65 -4.57 4.05
N TYR A 217 -27.88 -3.59 4.56
CA TYR A 217 -28.07 -2.19 4.18
C TYR A 217 -27.93 -1.97 2.68
N SER A 218 -26.90 -2.53 2.06
CA SER A 218 -26.63 -2.44 0.63
C SER A 218 -27.77 -2.99 -0.22
N ALA A 219 -28.30 -4.15 0.16
CA ALA A 219 -29.45 -4.77 -0.52
C ALA A 219 -30.76 -4.00 -0.29
N ALA A 220 -30.91 -3.31 0.85
CA ALA A 220 -32.12 -2.54 1.17
C ALA A 220 -32.17 -1.21 0.39
N VAL A 221 -31.00 -0.56 0.15
CA VAL A 221 -30.90 0.73 -0.55
C VAL A 221 -30.43 0.59 -2.01
N HIS A 222 -30.37 -0.65 -2.52
CA HIS A 222 -29.94 -0.96 -3.89
C HIS A 222 -28.55 -0.41 -4.26
N LEU A 223 -27.65 -0.38 -3.29
CA LEU A 223 -26.22 -0.09 -3.59
C LEU A 223 -25.66 -1.21 -4.45
N ALA A 224 -24.94 -0.84 -5.50
CA ALA A 224 -24.29 -1.80 -6.38
C ALA A 224 -23.12 -2.48 -5.64
N GLU A 225 -23.37 -3.68 -5.16
CA GLU A 225 -22.39 -4.52 -4.46
C GLU A 225 -21.43 -5.22 -5.43
N ASP A 226 -21.87 -5.44 -6.66
CA ASP A 226 -21.09 -6.07 -7.71
C ASP A 226 -20.82 -5.09 -8.86
N VAL A 227 -19.60 -5.15 -9.40
CA VAL A 227 -19.20 -4.36 -10.58
C VAL A 227 -19.75 -4.93 -11.89
N LYS A 228 -20.15 -6.20 -11.92
CA LYS A 228 -20.63 -6.87 -13.13
C LYS A 228 -21.74 -6.12 -13.89
N PRO A 229 -22.76 -5.52 -13.23
CA PRO A 229 -23.77 -4.74 -13.92
C PRO A 229 -23.20 -3.54 -14.69
N PHE A 230 -22.05 -2.99 -14.26
CA PHE A 230 -21.40 -1.85 -14.93
C PHE A 230 -20.50 -2.26 -16.09
N VAL A 231 -20.06 -3.51 -16.13
CA VAL A 231 -19.19 -4.05 -17.20
C VAL A 231 -20.02 -4.61 -18.36
N ALA A 232 -21.32 -4.87 -18.12
CA ALA A 232 -22.24 -5.44 -19.11
C ALA A 232 -22.93 -4.38 -20.01
N MET A 233 -22.63 -3.09 -19.83
CA MET A 233 -23.07 -1.98 -20.69
C MET A 233 -22.00 -1.66 -21.72
#